data_90b86af769dabbcaa2f8a653ab679152
#
_entry.id   90b86af769dabbcaa2f8a653ab679152
#
_cell.length_a   1.000
_cell.length_b   1.000
_cell.length_c   1.000
_cell.angle_alpha   90.00
_cell.angle_beta   90.00
_cell.angle_gamma   90.00
#
_symmetry.space_group_name_H-M   'P 1'
#
loop_
_entity.id
_entity.type
_entity.pdbx_description
1 polymer ?
#
loop_
_entity_poly.entity_id
_entity_poly.type
_entity_poly.pdbx_seq_one_letter_code
_entity_poly.pdbx_strand_id
1 'polypeptide(L)'
;MLFGSEALRKRRAQKVLQAAQSLRREGNLLQALDAYEEASRLGAPAADALLQLAVLNAQLGRSRRALEVLVELLARDPGHADALHMLAVVKYDLGRYAESAAHCDHTLAKRPDLVPAHYTRGLARLGQGDVRGAAASFARCLELCRGQPWQHDAARRLLLDNVPPYEPREMAVSSIKLAHDLEQLEYLLDSGLLPEEFRQVSNQYQVLLGSLPVSEGELVQEFDTDAYPLVARTYKRPVHLSEEAAPRGPVLNPGADWETAQRTYLGSTPSVAVLDGLLTDEALRGLRRYCLESTLWNDIKPGYLGTYLDEGFASEILLRISTELRERLPLVIRDHPLQSLWAYKYDSSLPGVGIGVHADAAAVNVNFWITEDEANLDPEHGGLLVYARKAPKDWTFSKFNTDWESIIDFLEADGQAPLRIPYRANRAVIFDSDLFHVTDAPRFRTGYVNRRINVTLLYGQRVA
;
A
#
# COMPACT_ATOMS: atom_id res chain seq x y z
N MET A 1 6.81 -55.25 -8.32
CA MET A 1 7.23 -54.46 -7.13
C MET A 1 7.54 -52.99 -7.44
N LEU A 2 7.92 -52.59 -8.64
CA LEU A 2 8.24 -51.18 -8.99
C LEU A 2 7.03 -50.24 -9.00
N PHE A 3 5.85 -50.71 -9.42
CA PHE A 3 4.63 -49.87 -9.47
C PHE A 3 4.09 -49.45 -8.10
N GLY A 4 4.31 -50.25 -7.04
CA GLY A 4 3.88 -49.89 -5.68
C GLY A 4 4.72 -48.78 -5.03
N SER A 5 6.01 -48.71 -5.36
CA SER A 5 6.92 -47.72 -4.81
C SER A 5 6.71 -46.33 -5.38
N GLU A 6 6.37 -46.22 -6.66
CA GLU A 6 6.08 -44.92 -7.33
C GLU A 6 4.76 -44.32 -6.86
N ALA A 7 3.72 -45.16 -6.70
CA ALA A 7 2.42 -44.70 -6.16
C ALA A 7 2.55 -44.21 -4.70
N LEU A 8 3.35 -44.90 -3.89
CA LEU A 8 3.65 -44.47 -2.51
C LEU A 8 4.42 -43.16 -2.47
N ARG A 9 5.41 -43.01 -3.35
CA ARG A 9 6.20 -41.76 -3.47
C ARG A 9 5.33 -40.60 -3.88
N LYS A 10 4.42 -40.73 -4.87
CA LYS A 10 3.46 -39.71 -5.30
C LYS A 10 2.51 -39.34 -4.16
N ARG A 11 1.96 -40.31 -3.42
CA ARG A 11 1.10 -40.04 -2.26
C ARG A 11 1.84 -39.29 -1.14
N ARG A 12 3.10 -39.62 -0.89
CA ARG A 12 3.94 -38.93 0.08
C ARG A 12 4.20 -37.47 -0.39
N ALA A 13 4.57 -37.28 -1.65
CA ALA A 13 4.77 -35.97 -2.25
C ALA A 13 3.53 -35.05 -2.08
N GLN A 14 2.33 -35.60 -2.33
CA GLN A 14 1.08 -34.89 -2.18
C GLN A 14 0.79 -34.47 -0.73
N LYS A 15 1.05 -35.36 0.24
CA LYS A 15 0.89 -35.05 1.68
C LYS A 15 1.85 -33.96 2.13
N VAL A 16 3.11 -34.03 1.70
CA VAL A 16 4.12 -33.00 2.03
C VAL A 16 3.78 -31.67 1.39
N LEU A 17 3.26 -31.68 0.14
CA LEU A 17 2.79 -30.47 -0.53
C LEU A 17 1.61 -29.81 0.21
N GLN A 18 0.65 -30.59 0.69
CA GLN A 18 -0.46 -30.07 1.48
C GLN A 18 0.02 -29.47 2.82
N ALA A 19 0.97 -30.12 3.49
CA ALA A 19 1.58 -29.59 4.72
C ALA A 19 2.32 -28.27 4.45
N ALA A 20 3.08 -28.19 3.35
CA ALA A 20 3.76 -26.97 2.93
C ALA A 20 2.78 -25.81 2.69
N GLN A 21 1.64 -26.08 2.04
CA GLN A 21 0.57 -25.09 1.83
C GLN A 21 -0.06 -24.60 3.14
N SER A 22 -0.23 -25.50 4.14
CA SER A 22 -0.74 -25.11 5.47
C SER A 22 0.25 -24.21 6.18
N LEU A 23 1.50 -24.64 6.29
CA LEU A 23 2.58 -23.86 6.90
C LEU A 23 2.71 -22.44 6.30
N ARG A 24 2.57 -22.35 4.97
CA ARG A 24 2.59 -21.04 4.28
C ARG A 24 1.41 -20.16 4.70
N ARG A 25 0.19 -20.72 4.78
CA ARG A 25 -1.00 -19.98 5.23
C ARG A 25 -0.89 -19.52 6.68
N GLU A 26 -0.20 -20.27 7.51
CA GLU A 26 0.09 -19.96 8.91
C GLU A 26 1.24 -18.94 9.08
N GLY A 27 1.88 -18.52 7.97
CA GLY A 27 3.01 -17.60 8.00
C GLY A 27 4.36 -18.24 8.38
N ASN A 28 4.41 -19.56 8.54
CA ASN A 28 5.61 -20.33 8.88
C ASN A 28 6.50 -20.53 7.64
N LEU A 29 7.01 -19.43 7.07
CA LEU A 29 7.63 -19.42 5.74
C LEU A 29 8.87 -20.32 5.62
N LEU A 30 9.71 -20.40 6.66
CA LEU A 30 10.91 -21.24 6.63
C LEU A 30 10.55 -22.74 6.61
N GLN A 31 9.61 -23.14 7.46
CA GLN A 31 9.14 -24.53 7.50
C GLN A 31 8.39 -24.90 6.21
N ALA A 32 7.61 -23.95 5.66
CA ALA A 32 6.96 -24.11 4.36
C ALA A 32 8.01 -24.33 3.25
N LEU A 33 9.10 -23.55 3.24
CA LEU A 33 10.19 -23.68 2.28
C LEU A 33 10.79 -25.09 2.31
N ASP A 34 11.18 -25.59 3.50
CA ASP A 34 11.73 -26.93 3.67
C ASP A 34 10.77 -28.02 3.17
N ALA A 35 9.48 -27.87 3.49
CA ALA A 35 8.44 -28.80 3.05
C ALA A 35 8.22 -28.77 1.52
N TYR A 36 8.25 -27.60 0.88
CA TYR A 36 8.18 -27.51 -0.60
C TYR A 36 9.42 -28.11 -1.27
N GLU A 37 10.61 -27.96 -0.68
CA GLU A 37 11.83 -28.61 -1.18
C GLU A 37 11.73 -30.14 -1.07
N GLU A 38 11.19 -30.67 0.03
CA GLU A 38 10.95 -32.10 0.17
C GLU A 38 9.91 -32.58 -0.84
N ALA A 39 8.80 -31.86 -1.00
CA ALA A 39 7.77 -32.22 -1.97
C ALA A 39 8.32 -32.25 -3.41
N SER A 40 9.14 -31.28 -3.78
CA SER A 40 9.81 -31.24 -5.09
C SER A 40 10.75 -32.46 -5.29
N ARG A 41 11.56 -32.79 -4.28
CA ARG A 41 12.44 -34.00 -4.32
C ARG A 41 11.66 -35.31 -4.42
N LEU A 42 10.47 -35.34 -3.88
CA LEU A 42 9.57 -36.52 -3.96
C LEU A 42 8.80 -36.59 -5.29
N GLY A 43 8.89 -35.59 -6.16
CA GLY A 43 8.24 -35.54 -7.47
C GLY A 43 6.79 -35.06 -7.41
N ALA A 44 6.47 -34.13 -6.50
CA ALA A 44 5.24 -33.36 -6.58
C ALA A 44 5.14 -32.65 -7.95
N PRO A 45 3.93 -32.19 -8.39
CA PRO A 45 3.79 -31.44 -9.64
C PRO A 45 4.85 -30.34 -9.70
N ALA A 46 5.82 -30.52 -10.62
CA ALA A 46 7.08 -29.78 -10.56
C ALA A 46 6.88 -28.27 -10.75
N ALA A 47 5.90 -27.88 -11.56
CA ALA A 47 5.61 -26.48 -11.84
C ALA A 47 5.09 -25.74 -10.57
N ASP A 48 4.07 -26.29 -9.91
CA ASP A 48 3.48 -25.67 -8.72
C ASP A 48 4.47 -25.58 -7.55
N ALA A 49 5.22 -26.67 -7.30
CA ALA A 49 6.20 -26.69 -6.23
C ALA A 49 7.34 -25.72 -6.48
N LEU A 50 7.86 -25.65 -7.71
CA LEU A 50 8.93 -24.70 -8.08
C LEU A 50 8.44 -23.26 -8.00
N LEU A 51 7.21 -22.95 -8.44
CA LEU A 51 6.64 -21.61 -8.31
C LEU A 51 6.55 -21.19 -6.84
N GLN A 52 6.04 -22.07 -5.96
CA GLN A 52 5.94 -21.77 -4.53
C GLN A 52 7.31 -21.62 -3.87
N LEU A 53 8.30 -22.43 -4.25
CA LEU A 53 9.68 -22.26 -3.81
C LEU A 53 10.25 -20.90 -4.20
N ALA A 54 9.98 -20.44 -5.43
CA ALA A 54 10.41 -19.13 -5.88
C ALA A 54 9.74 -18.00 -5.08
N VAL A 55 8.42 -18.09 -4.87
CA VAL A 55 7.65 -17.11 -4.09
C VAL A 55 8.19 -17.02 -2.65
N LEU A 56 8.39 -18.16 -1.98
CA LEU A 56 8.88 -18.19 -0.61
C LEU A 56 10.32 -17.63 -0.49
N ASN A 57 11.20 -17.99 -1.43
CA ASN A 57 12.54 -17.44 -1.46
C ASN A 57 12.53 -15.92 -1.66
N ALA A 58 11.65 -15.39 -2.52
CA ALA A 58 11.50 -13.94 -2.70
C ALA A 58 10.98 -13.28 -1.43
N GLN A 59 9.94 -13.82 -0.78
CA GLN A 59 9.38 -13.32 0.48
C GLN A 59 10.41 -13.31 1.63
N LEU A 60 11.36 -14.25 1.63
CA LEU A 60 12.46 -14.34 2.58
C LEU A 60 13.68 -13.47 2.21
N GLY A 61 13.56 -12.58 1.20
CA GLY A 61 14.66 -11.75 0.72
C GLY A 61 15.76 -12.52 -0.05
N ARG A 62 15.54 -13.81 -0.37
CA ARG A 62 16.49 -14.68 -1.08
C ARG A 62 16.32 -14.58 -2.60
N SER A 63 16.29 -13.36 -3.13
CA SER A 63 15.95 -13.09 -4.54
C SER A 63 16.83 -13.82 -5.55
N ARG A 64 18.13 -14.06 -5.23
CA ARG A 64 19.01 -14.84 -6.11
C ARG A 64 18.56 -16.30 -6.21
N ARG A 65 18.16 -16.89 -5.09
CA ARG A 65 17.66 -18.27 -5.07
C ARG A 65 16.32 -18.40 -5.77
N ALA A 66 15.42 -17.44 -5.57
CA ALA A 66 14.15 -17.34 -6.30
C ALA A 66 14.38 -17.31 -7.82
N LEU A 67 15.36 -16.51 -8.27
CA LEU A 67 15.73 -16.42 -9.69
C LEU A 67 16.18 -17.77 -10.26
N GLU A 68 17.03 -18.52 -9.56
CA GLU A 68 17.49 -19.85 -10.00
C GLU A 68 16.32 -20.83 -10.19
N VAL A 69 15.40 -20.86 -9.22
CA VAL A 69 14.22 -21.73 -9.25
C VAL A 69 13.27 -21.35 -10.40
N LEU A 70 13.09 -20.06 -10.66
CA LEU A 70 12.25 -19.57 -11.78
C LEU A 70 12.86 -19.90 -13.14
N VAL A 71 14.17 -19.79 -13.29
CA VAL A 71 14.88 -20.20 -14.52
C VAL A 71 14.68 -21.69 -14.78
N GLU A 72 14.77 -22.54 -13.73
CA GLU A 72 14.49 -23.98 -13.85
C GLU A 72 13.03 -24.24 -14.28
N LEU A 73 12.06 -23.55 -13.67
CA LEU A 73 10.65 -23.69 -14.01
C LEU A 73 10.39 -23.29 -15.47
N LEU A 74 10.87 -22.12 -15.89
CA LEU A 74 10.68 -21.61 -17.24
C LEU A 74 11.45 -22.37 -18.32
N ALA A 75 12.52 -23.07 -17.96
CA ALA A 75 13.18 -24.01 -18.88
C ALA A 75 12.28 -25.21 -19.20
N ARG A 76 11.38 -25.60 -18.29
CA ARG A 76 10.41 -26.69 -18.47
C ARG A 76 9.11 -26.23 -19.10
N ASP A 77 8.64 -25.04 -18.70
CA ASP A 77 7.42 -24.40 -19.23
C ASP A 77 7.68 -22.91 -19.53
N PRO A 78 8.19 -22.58 -20.73
CA PRO A 78 8.49 -21.19 -21.11
C PRO A 78 7.24 -20.28 -21.16
N GLY A 79 6.07 -20.88 -21.18
CA GLY A 79 4.77 -20.21 -21.27
C GLY A 79 4.11 -19.92 -19.93
N HIS A 80 4.68 -20.33 -18.81
CA HIS A 80 4.04 -20.22 -17.50
C HIS A 80 3.89 -18.78 -17.04
N ALA A 81 2.68 -18.21 -17.15
CA ALA A 81 2.42 -16.78 -16.94
C ALA A 81 2.77 -16.31 -15.52
N ASP A 82 2.41 -17.10 -14.49
CA ASP A 82 2.69 -16.71 -13.10
C ASP A 82 4.19 -16.78 -12.78
N ALA A 83 4.93 -17.71 -13.41
CA ALA A 83 6.39 -17.77 -13.28
C ALA A 83 7.07 -16.59 -13.99
N LEU A 84 6.59 -16.18 -15.16
CA LEU A 84 7.05 -14.98 -15.87
C LEU A 84 6.82 -13.72 -15.04
N HIS A 85 5.63 -13.58 -14.43
CA HIS A 85 5.36 -12.46 -13.53
C HIS A 85 6.26 -12.51 -12.28
N MET A 86 6.40 -13.68 -11.63
CA MET A 86 7.27 -13.82 -10.47
C MET A 86 8.74 -13.51 -10.82
N LEU A 87 9.18 -13.87 -12.04
CA LEU A 87 10.49 -13.50 -12.54
C LEU A 87 10.65 -11.98 -12.67
N ALA A 88 9.59 -11.28 -13.11
CA ALA A 88 9.59 -9.82 -13.15
C ALA A 88 9.73 -9.21 -11.74
N VAL A 89 9.01 -9.74 -10.75
CA VAL A 89 9.11 -9.32 -9.34
C VAL A 89 10.54 -9.50 -8.82
N VAL A 90 11.11 -10.68 -8.98
CA VAL A 90 12.49 -10.97 -8.52
C VAL A 90 13.52 -10.11 -9.23
N LYS A 91 13.36 -9.84 -10.53
CA LYS A 91 14.23 -8.90 -11.26
C LYS A 91 14.13 -7.48 -10.73
N TYR A 92 12.92 -7.04 -10.36
CA TYR A 92 12.70 -5.76 -9.71
C TYR A 92 13.45 -5.66 -8.37
N ASP A 93 13.30 -6.64 -7.49
CA ASP A 93 13.98 -6.71 -6.20
C ASP A 93 15.51 -6.69 -6.31
N LEU A 94 16.04 -7.25 -7.40
CA LEU A 94 17.46 -7.22 -7.74
C LEU A 94 17.92 -5.92 -8.41
N GLY A 95 17.05 -4.92 -8.53
CA GLY A 95 17.35 -3.64 -9.21
C GLY A 95 17.46 -3.75 -10.73
N ARG A 96 17.09 -4.90 -11.33
CA ARG A 96 17.15 -5.15 -12.78
C ARG A 96 15.87 -4.66 -13.46
N TYR A 97 15.59 -3.37 -13.34
CA TYR A 97 14.32 -2.75 -13.70
C TYR A 97 13.92 -2.92 -15.17
N ALA A 98 14.87 -2.79 -16.10
CA ALA A 98 14.57 -2.96 -17.52
C ALA A 98 14.13 -4.38 -17.87
N GLU A 99 14.77 -5.39 -17.26
CA GLU A 99 14.39 -6.79 -17.45
C GLU A 99 13.04 -7.09 -16.78
N SER A 100 12.80 -6.53 -15.59
CA SER A 100 11.51 -6.64 -14.90
C SER A 100 10.37 -6.11 -15.77
N ALA A 101 10.50 -4.89 -16.31
CA ALA A 101 9.49 -4.31 -17.19
C ALA A 101 9.24 -5.18 -18.44
N ALA A 102 10.29 -5.70 -19.08
CA ALA A 102 10.17 -6.57 -20.26
C ALA A 102 9.43 -7.90 -19.94
N HIS A 103 9.70 -8.50 -18.78
CA HIS A 103 8.96 -9.70 -18.34
C HIS A 103 7.49 -9.40 -18.00
N CYS A 104 7.20 -8.22 -17.42
CA CYS A 104 5.81 -7.77 -17.24
C CYS A 104 5.10 -7.59 -18.57
N ASP A 105 5.72 -6.94 -19.56
CA ASP A 105 5.13 -6.77 -20.90
C ASP A 105 4.85 -8.12 -21.57
N HIS A 106 5.75 -9.11 -21.43
CA HIS A 106 5.51 -10.47 -21.92
C HIS A 106 4.33 -11.15 -21.19
N THR A 107 4.23 -11.00 -19.88
CA THR A 107 3.11 -11.53 -19.08
C THR A 107 1.80 -10.89 -19.52
N LEU A 108 1.77 -9.56 -19.66
CA LEU A 108 0.59 -8.78 -20.02
C LEU A 108 0.13 -9.00 -21.47
N ALA A 109 1.03 -9.40 -22.38
CA ALA A 109 0.66 -9.84 -23.71
C ALA A 109 -0.22 -11.10 -23.70
N LYS A 110 -0.10 -11.94 -22.65
CA LYS A 110 -0.89 -13.16 -22.45
C LYS A 110 -2.09 -12.94 -21.52
N ARG A 111 -1.93 -12.08 -20.53
CA ARG A 111 -2.93 -11.77 -19.48
C ARG A 111 -3.01 -10.25 -19.28
N PRO A 112 -3.71 -9.53 -20.17
CA PRO A 112 -3.75 -8.06 -20.17
C PRO A 112 -4.50 -7.46 -18.98
N ASP A 113 -5.21 -8.25 -18.22
CA ASP A 113 -5.99 -7.92 -17.03
C ASP A 113 -5.29 -8.27 -15.71
N LEU A 114 -4.04 -8.76 -15.74
CA LEU A 114 -3.32 -9.15 -14.55
C LEU A 114 -2.81 -7.90 -13.77
N VAL A 115 -3.60 -7.44 -12.80
CA VAL A 115 -3.28 -6.26 -11.97
C VAL A 115 -1.89 -6.32 -11.35
N PRO A 116 -1.44 -7.44 -10.72
CA PRO A 116 -0.09 -7.52 -10.16
C PRO A 116 1.03 -7.30 -11.19
N ALA A 117 0.84 -7.69 -12.46
CA ALA A 117 1.83 -7.45 -13.51
C ALA A 117 1.88 -5.97 -13.94
N HIS A 118 0.74 -5.29 -14.00
CA HIS A 118 0.70 -3.84 -14.20
C HIS A 118 1.38 -3.09 -13.05
N TYR A 119 1.12 -3.49 -11.81
CA TYR A 119 1.76 -2.94 -10.63
C TYR A 119 3.28 -3.08 -10.66
N THR A 120 3.78 -4.31 -10.84
CA THR A 120 5.22 -4.58 -10.95
C THR A 120 5.86 -3.82 -12.12
N ARG A 121 5.18 -3.70 -13.26
CA ARG A 121 5.63 -2.88 -14.41
C ARG A 121 5.73 -1.41 -14.03
N GLY A 122 4.75 -0.88 -13.30
CA GLY A 122 4.77 0.49 -12.80
C GLY A 122 5.99 0.75 -11.92
N LEU A 123 6.24 -0.11 -10.94
CA LEU A 123 7.40 -0.05 -10.06
C LEU A 123 8.72 -0.13 -10.87
N ALA A 124 8.81 -1.06 -11.82
CA ALA A 124 10.00 -1.24 -12.64
C ALA A 124 10.29 -0.02 -13.52
N ARG A 125 9.27 0.60 -14.14
CA ARG A 125 9.40 1.84 -14.89
C ARG A 125 9.81 3.01 -14.01
N LEU A 126 9.23 3.09 -12.81
CA LEU A 126 9.62 4.09 -11.82
C LEU A 126 11.10 3.93 -11.42
N GLY A 127 11.56 2.70 -11.21
CA GLY A 127 12.96 2.38 -10.96
C GLY A 127 13.92 2.77 -12.10
N GLN A 128 13.43 2.86 -13.33
CA GLN A 128 14.14 3.37 -14.51
C GLN A 128 14.09 4.91 -14.65
N GLY A 129 13.33 5.61 -13.80
CA GLY A 129 13.06 7.04 -13.93
C GLY A 129 11.94 7.37 -14.93
N ASP A 130 11.26 6.38 -15.52
CA ASP A 130 10.10 6.58 -16.39
C ASP A 130 8.83 6.82 -15.56
N VAL A 131 8.71 8.04 -15.01
CA VAL A 131 7.57 8.44 -14.18
C VAL A 131 6.25 8.36 -14.94
N ARG A 132 6.22 8.76 -16.22
CA ARG A 132 4.99 8.73 -17.04
C ARG A 132 4.56 7.29 -17.34
N GLY A 133 5.48 6.43 -17.70
CA GLY A 133 5.17 5.01 -17.92
C GLY A 133 4.74 4.30 -16.65
N ALA A 134 5.30 4.68 -15.50
CA ALA A 134 4.86 4.20 -14.19
C ALA A 134 3.42 4.65 -13.90
N ALA A 135 3.11 5.93 -14.04
CA ALA A 135 1.77 6.49 -13.84
C ALA A 135 0.73 5.78 -14.72
N ALA A 136 1.03 5.57 -16.01
CA ALA A 136 0.14 4.82 -16.91
C ALA A 136 -0.09 3.37 -16.46
N SER A 137 0.91 2.72 -15.87
CA SER A 137 0.78 1.36 -15.35
C SER A 137 -0.11 1.31 -14.10
N PHE A 138 0.04 2.26 -13.17
CA PHE A 138 -0.80 2.36 -11.98
C PHE A 138 -2.23 2.83 -12.29
N ALA A 139 -2.40 3.72 -13.28
CA ALA A 139 -3.74 4.08 -13.79
C ALA A 139 -4.47 2.83 -14.31
N ARG A 140 -3.76 1.91 -14.99
CA ARG A 140 -4.35 0.65 -15.43
C ARG A 140 -4.72 -0.28 -14.27
N CYS A 141 -3.97 -0.28 -13.17
CA CYS A 141 -4.37 -0.99 -11.94
C CYS A 141 -5.70 -0.43 -11.41
N LEU A 142 -5.82 0.89 -11.30
CA LEU A 142 -7.06 1.55 -10.86
C LEU A 142 -8.24 1.16 -11.76
N GLU A 143 -8.08 1.25 -13.08
CA GLU A 143 -9.14 0.89 -14.03
C GLU A 143 -9.62 -0.55 -13.88
N LEU A 144 -8.68 -1.48 -13.68
CA LEU A 144 -8.99 -2.90 -13.50
C LEU A 144 -9.63 -3.20 -12.14
N CYS A 145 -9.21 -2.47 -11.09
CA CYS A 145 -9.73 -2.67 -9.73
C CYS A 145 -11.03 -1.91 -9.47
N ARG A 146 -11.19 -0.68 -9.99
CA ARG A 146 -12.25 0.26 -9.58
C ARG A 146 -13.04 0.85 -10.74
N GLY A 147 -12.67 0.55 -11.98
CA GLY A 147 -13.25 1.13 -13.20
C GLY A 147 -12.55 2.42 -13.61
N GLN A 148 -12.92 2.91 -14.80
CA GLN A 148 -12.35 4.15 -15.30
C GLN A 148 -12.82 5.36 -14.48
N PRO A 149 -11.94 6.35 -14.25
CA PRO A 149 -12.33 7.62 -13.66
C PRO A 149 -13.45 8.30 -14.46
N TRP A 150 -14.41 8.90 -13.76
CA TRP A 150 -15.60 9.49 -14.41
C TRP A 150 -15.32 10.88 -14.97
N GLN A 151 -14.49 11.66 -14.32
CA GLN A 151 -14.04 13.00 -14.74
C GLN A 151 -15.14 13.88 -15.39
N HIS A 152 -14.86 14.43 -16.58
CA HIS A 152 -15.74 15.41 -17.24
C HIS A 152 -17.09 14.88 -17.72
N ASP A 153 -17.26 13.55 -17.85
CA ASP A 153 -18.52 12.91 -18.19
C ASP A 153 -19.34 12.42 -16.98
N ALA A 154 -18.94 12.84 -15.78
CA ALA A 154 -19.50 12.34 -14.54
C ALA A 154 -21.02 12.50 -14.44
N ALA A 155 -21.57 13.69 -14.74
CA ALA A 155 -23.01 13.94 -14.71
C ALA A 155 -23.75 13.08 -15.76
N ARG A 156 -23.18 12.95 -16.93
CA ARG A 156 -23.77 12.19 -18.05
C ARG A 156 -23.83 10.71 -17.73
N ARG A 157 -22.81 10.16 -17.05
CA ARG A 157 -22.77 8.74 -16.66
C ARG A 157 -23.73 8.43 -15.52
N LEU A 158 -23.97 9.36 -14.60
CA LEU A 158 -24.95 9.22 -13.52
C LEU A 158 -26.38 9.18 -14.03
N LEU A 159 -26.69 10.00 -15.04
CA LEU A 159 -28.02 10.13 -15.63
C LEU A 159 -28.31 9.03 -16.64
N LEU A 160 -27.28 8.41 -17.21
CA LEU A 160 -27.44 7.28 -18.11
C LEU A 160 -27.49 5.99 -17.27
N ASP A 161 -28.59 5.26 -17.35
CA ASP A 161 -28.83 3.94 -16.71
C ASP A 161 -27.78 2.85 -17.08
N ASN A 162 -26.73 3.21 -17.80
CA ASN A 162 -25.74 2.31 -18.39
C ASN A 162 -24.49 2.05 -17.54
N VAL A 163 -24.36 2.67 -16.35
CA VAL A 163 -23.27 2.32 -15.44
C VAL A 163 -23.77 1.19 -14.55
N PRO A 164 -23.24 -0.04 -14.72
CA PRO A 164 -23.65 -1.14 -13.86
C PRO A 164 -23.25 -0.82 -12.42
N PRO A 165 -24.03 -1.24 -11.43
CA PRO A 165 -23.60 -1.19 -10.03
C PRO A 165 -22.29 -1.96 -9.90
N TYR A 166 -21.48 -1.58 -8.93
CA TYR A 166 -20.29 -2.34 -8.56
C TYR A 166 -20.67 -3.77 -8.18
N GLU A 167 -19.78 -4.77 -8.40
CA GLU A 167 -20.14 -6.18 -8.21
C GLU A 167 -20.75 -6.48 -6.82
N PRO A 168 -21.72 -7.40 -6.71
CA PRO A 168 -22.47 -7.67 -5.46
C PRO A 168 -21.63 -7.99 -4.24
N ARG A 169 -20.42 -8.48 -4.42
CA ARG A 169 -19.50 -8.80 -3.30
C ARG A 169 -18.95 -7.58 -2.55
N GLU A 170 -19.11 -6.38 -3.11
CA GLU A 170 -18.62 -5.13 -2.54
C GLU A 170 -19.75 -4.14 -2.24
N MET A 171 -21.00 -4.60 -2.23
CA MET A 171 -22.19 -3.80 -1.92
C MET A 171 -22.37 -3.53 -0.42
N ALA A 172 -21.42 -3.90 0.40
CA ALA A 172 -21.40 -3.49 1.80
C ALA A 172 -20.78 -2.11 1.94
N VAL A 173 -21.46 -1.23 2.67
CA VAL A 173 -21.03 0.14 2.97
C VAL A 173 -20.52 0.26 4.40
N SER A 174 -19.64 1.20 4.63
CA SER A 174 -19.17 1.59 5.95
C SER A 174 -19.67 2.98 6.29
N SER A 175 -20.16 3.19 7.49
CA SER A 175 -20.54 4.52 7.99
C SER A 175 -19.35 5.48 7.98
N ILE A 176 -18.15 5.00 8.32
CA ILE A 176 -16.89 5.77 8.29
C ILE A 176 -16.62 6.27 6.86
N LYS A 177 -16.70 5.38 5.87
CA LYS A 177 -16.44 5.75 4.48
C LYS A 177 -17.57 6.59 3.89
N LEU A 178 -18.84 6.29 4.19
CA LEU A 178 -19.97 7.11 3.73
C LEU A 178 -19.87 8.53 4.24
N ALA A 179 -19.54 8.73 5.53
CA ALA A 179 -19.34 10.05 6.11
C ALA A 179 -18.18 10.79 5.44
N HIS A 180 -17.06 10.12 5.23
CA HIS A 180 -15.92 10.70 4.53
C HIS A 180 -16.27 11.08 3.08
N ASP A 181 -16.91 10.16 2.35
CA ASP A 181 -17.23 10.38 0.93
C ASP A 181 -18.28 11.48 0.77
N LEU A 182 -19.24 11.59 1.71
CA LEU A 182 -20.19 12.69 1.76
C LEU A 182 -19.48 14.05 1.89
N GLU A 183 -18.58 14.18 2.87
CA GLU A 183 -17.78 15.39 3.05
C GLU A 183 -16.90 15.69 1.80
N GLN A 184 -16.33 14.66 1.18
CA GLN A 184 -15.54 14.81 -0.04
C GLN A 184 -16.39 15.26 -1.23
N LEU A 185 -17.57 14.69 -1.43
CA LEU A 185 -18.50 15.09 -2.51
C LEU A 185 -18.94 16.55 -2.32
N GLU A 186 -19.27 16.95 -1.10
CA GLU A 186 -19.62 18.34 -0.79
C GLU A 186 -18.44 19.27 -1.07
N TYR A 187 -17.23 18.94 -0.62
CA TYR A 187 -16.02 19.70 -0.93
C TYR A 187 -15.80 19.87 -2.44
N LEU A 188 -15.98 18.81 -3.23
CA LEU A 188 -15.82 18.83 -4.68
C LEU A 188 -16.91 19.66 -5.38
N LEU A 189 -18.15 19.57 -4.91
CA LEU A 189 -19.28 20.38 -5.40
C LEU A 189 -19.07 21.87 -5.11
N ASP A 190 -18.72 22.22 -3.88
CA ASP A 190 -18.49 23.61 -3.46
C ASP A 190 -17.27 24.22 -4.16
N SER A 191 -16.29 23.41 -4.52
CA SER A 191 -15.12 23.81 -5.31
C SER A 191 -15.37 23.86 -6.83
N GLY A 192 -16.57 23.50 -7.29
CA GLY A 192 -16.94 23.45 -8.71
C GLY A 192 -16.21 22.37 -9.52
N LEU A 193 -15.65 21.37 -8.84
CA LEU A 193 -14.93 20.23 -9.45
C LEU A 193 -15.87 19.10 -9.87
N LEU A 194 -17.07 19.05 -9.30
CA LEU A 194 -18.16 18.18 -9.75
C LEU A 194 -19.34 19.03 -10.23
N PRO A 195 -20.06 18.55 -11.26
CA PRO A 195 -21.26 19.21 -11.71
C PRO A 195 -22.38 19.12 -10.65
N GLU A 196 -23.29 20.11 -10.65
CA GLU A 196 -24.34 20.27 -9.60
C GLU A 196 -25.26 19.04 -9.51
N GLU A 197 -25.42 18.29 -10.57
CA GLU A 197 -26.19 17.03 -10.61
C GLU A 197 -25.70 16.01 -9.58
N PHE A 198 -24.42 16.05 -9.19
CA PHE A 198 -23.86 15.22 -8.13
C PHE A 198 -24.42 15.51 -6.73
N ARG A 199 -25.13 16.61 -6.54
CA ARG A 199 -25.85 16.88 -5.29
C ARG A 199 -26.91 15.79 -5.01
N GLN A 200 -27.46 15.14 -6.03
CA GLN A 200 -28.35 14.00 -5.85
C GLN A 200 -27.60 12.78 -5.26
N VAL A 201 -26.33 12.61 -5.63
CA VAL A 201 -25.47 11.55 -5.05
C VAL A 201 -25.22 11.86 -3.59
N SER A 202 -24.76 13.07 -3.27
CA SER A 202 -24.54 13.53 -1.89
C SER A 202 -25.78 13.32 -1.02
N ASN A 203 -26.97 13.70 -1.52
CA ASN A 203 -28.24 13.47 -0.81
C ASN A 203 -28.52 11.99 -0.52
N GLN A 204 -28.28 11.07 -1.49
CA GLN A 204 -28.45 9.64 -1.23
C GLN A 204 -27.43 9.09 -0.22
N TYR A 205 -26.19 9.56 -0.26
CA TYR A 205 -25.18 9.20 0.76
C TYR A 205 -25.63 9.66 2.15
N GLN A 206 -26.14 10.89 2.27
CA GLN A 206 -26.63 11.43 3.54
C GLN A 206 -27.81 10.63 4.10
N VAL A 207 -28.81 10.31 3.25
CA VAL A 207 -29.99 9.52 3.66
C VAL A 207 -29.58 8.11 4.07
N LEU A 208 -28.72 7.44 3.28
CA LEU A 208 -28.24 6.10 3.62
C LEU A 208 -27.46 6.13 4.92
N LEU A 209 -26.53 7.07 5.10
CA LEU A 209 -25.74 7.22 6.32
C LEU A 209 -26.64 7.38 7.57
N GLY A 210 -27.69 8.21 7.44
CA GLY A 210 -28.67 8.41 8.52
C GLY A 210 -29.59 7.21 8.81
N SER A 211 -29.69 6.25 7.86
CA SER A 211 -30.49 5.05 8.01
C SER A 211 -29.72 3.84 8.54
N LEU A 212 -28.38 3.88 8.51
CA LEU A 212 -27.57 2.77 8.99
C LEU A 212 -27.72 2.61 10.51
N PRO A 213 -27.89 1.37 10.99
CA PRO A 213 -27.89 1.12 12.42
C PRO A 213 -26.52 1.46 13.02
N VAL A 214 -26.52 2.00 14.23
CA VAL A 214 -25.30 2.18 15.01
C VAL A 214 -24.85 0.78 15.46
N SER A 215 -23.91 0.18 14.72
CA SER A 215 -23.32 -1.11 15.10
C SER A 215 -21.99 -0.89 15.78
N GLU A 216 -21.85 -1.36 17.01
CA GLU A 216 -20.56 -1.46 17.68
C GLU A 216 -19.81 -2.67 17.11
N GLY A 217 -18.79 -2.43 16.28
CA GLY A 217 -17.85 -3.46 15.84
C GLY A 217 -17.90 -3.90 14.37
N GLU A 218 -18.96 -3.65 13.62
CA GLU A 218 -19.00 -3.97 12.19
C GLU A 218 -18.53 -2.78 11.33
N LEU A 219 -17.43 -2.96 10.61
CA LEU A 219 -16.89 -1.92 9.71
C LEU A 219 -17.73 -1.75 8.44
N VAL A 220 -18.49 -2.76 8.04
CA VAL A 220 -19.28 -2.77 6.79
C VAL A 220 -20.64 -3.42 7.02
N GLN A 221 -21.67 -2.91 6.33
CA GLN A 221 -23.05 -3.37 6.41
C GLN A 221 -23.65 -3.45 5.00
N GLU A 222 -24.51 -4.45 4.77
CA GLU A 222 -25.29 -4.54 3.53
C GLU A 222 -26.31 -3.40 3.45
N PHE A 223 -26.64 -2.96 2.23
CA PHE A 223 -27.66 -1.95 1.97
C PHE A 223 -28.52 -2.30 0.74
N ASP A 224 -29.69 -1.70 0.65
CA ASP A 224 -30.62 -1.87 -0.46
C ASP A 224 -30.13 -1.03 -1.67
N THR A 225 -29.56 -1.70 -2.67
CA THR A 225 -29.03 -1.05 -3.87
C THR A 225 -30.10 -0.46 -4.78
N ASP A 226 -31.33 -0.97 -4.72
CA ASP A 226 -32.45 -0.45 -5.49
C ASP A 226 -33.00 0.83 -4.87
N ALA A 227 -32.99 0.92 -3.54
CA ALA A 227 -33.37 2.13 -2.82
C ALA A 227 -32.31 3.25 -2.95
N TYR A 228 -31.01 2.87 -3.08
CA TYR A 228 -29.88 3.82 -3.17
C TYR A 228 -29.03 3.60 -4.44
N PRO A 229 -29.62 3.74 -5.64
CA PRO A 229 -28.93 3.37 -6.89
C PRO A 229 -27.73 4.27 -7.21
N LEU A 230 -27.70 5.53 -6.77
CA LEU A 230 -26.56 6.42 -6.99
C LEU A 230 -25.38 6.06 -6.07
N VAL A 231 -25.65 5.63 -4.84
CA VAL A 231 -24.59 5.08 -3.96
C VAL A 231 -24.02 3.81 -4.58
N ALA A 232 -24.86 2.87 -5.01
CA ALA A 232 -24.43 1.62 -5.63
C ALA A 232 -23.54 1.83 -6.87
N ARG A 233 -23.72 2.94 -7.59
CA ARG A 233 -22.93 3.29 -8.79
C ARG A 233 -21.65 4.05 -8.49
N THR A 234 -21.56 4.76 -7.36
CA THR A 234 -20.44 5.68 -7.06
C THR A 234 -19.53 5.22 -5.93
N TYR A 235 -20.05 4.41 -5.01
CA TYR A 235 -19.29 3.94 -3.84
C TYR A 235 -18.06 3.13 -4.26
N LYS A 236 -16.91 3.45 -3.70
CA LYS A 236 -15.60 2.85 -4.03
C LYS A 236 -15.17 3.01 -5.50
N ARG A 237 -15.72 3.98 -6.23
CA ARG A 237 -15.32 4.28 -7.61
C ARG A 237 -14.53 5.59 -7.69
N PRO A 238 -13.62 5.71 -8.65
CA PRO A 238 -12.90 6.96 -8.89
C PRO A 238 -13.81 7.97 -9.62
N VAL A 239 -14.70 8.62 -8.86
CA VAL A 239 -15.64 9.62 -9.37
C VAL A 239 -14.91 10.86 -9.87
N HIS A 240 -13.87 11.26 -9.17
CA HIS A 240 -13.00 12.39 -9.54
C HIS A 240 -11.55 12.06 -9.22
N LEU A 241 -10.64 12.38 -10.12
CA LEU A 241 -9.20 12.40 -9.91
C LEU A 241 -8.67 13.80 -10.18
N SER A 242 -7.87 14.32 -9.27
CA SER A 242 -7.21 15.62 -9.48
C SER A 242 -6.19 15.50 -10.62
N GLU A 243 -6.28 16.37 -11.59
CA GLU A 243 -5.39 16.46 -12.77
C GLU A 243 -4.15 17.32 -12.52
N GLU A 244 -3.68 17.38 -11.31
CA GLU A 244 -2.61 18.28 -10.96
C GLU A 244 -1.30 17.97 -11.68
N ALA A 245 -0.81 18.94 -12.44
CA ALA A 245 0.51 18.87 -13.03
C ALA A 245 1.59 18.98 -11.93
N ALA A 246 2.58 18.10 -11.97
CA ALA A 246 3.73 18.24 -11.09
C ALA A 246 4.51 19.53 -11.40
N PRO A 247 5.15 20.12 -10.36
CA PRO A 247 6.03 21.26 -10.54
C PRO A 247 7.08 21.02 -11.64
N ARG A 248 7.41 22.05 -12.41
CA ARG A 248 8.49 21.96 -13.41
C ARG A 248 9.86 21.74 -12.79
N GLY A 249 10.07 22.24 -11.56
CA GLY A 249 11.28 22.02 -10.76
C GLY A 249 11.19 20.75 -9.90
N PRO A 250 12.14 20.55 -8.97
CA PRO A 250 12.15 19.41 -8.06
C PRO A 250 10.89 19.43 -7.16
N VAL A 251 10.38 18.27 -6.81
CA VAL A 251 9.29 18.13 -5.82
C VAL A 251 9.83 18.13 -4.40
N LEU A 252 11.02 17.56 -4.18
CA LEU A 252 11.70 17.65 -2.90
C LEU A 252 12.38 19.01 -2.76
N ASN A 253 12.30 19.58 -1.56
CA ASN A 253 12.90 20.87 -1.25
C ASN A 253 14.44 20.75 -1.32
N PRO A 254 15.11 21.42 -2.28
CA PRO A 254 16.57 21.35 -2.38
C PRO A 254 17.28 22.04 -1.22
N GLY A 255 16.59 22.93 -0.50
CA GLY A 255 17.12 23.64 0.67
C GLY A 255 16.94 22.91 2.00
N ALA A 256 16.31 21.74 2.03
CA ALA A 256 16.23 20.93 3.24
C ALA A 256 17.60 20.33 3.59
N ASP A 257 17.84 20.04 4.87
CA ASP A 257 19.13 19.54 5.35
C ASP A 257 19.29 18.02 5.17
N TRP A 258 19.39 17.62 3.89
CA TRP A 258 19.53 16.23 3.46
C TRP A 258 20.78 15.56 4.00
N GLU A 259 21.88 16.30 4.12
CA GLU A 259 23.14 15.78 4.62
C GLU A 259 23.04 15.42 6.11
N THR A 260 22.47 16.29 6.91
CA THR A 260 22.25 16.00 8.32
C THR A 260 21.25 14.87 8.51
N ALA A 261 20.16 14.83 7.75
CA ALA A 261 19.19 13.73 7.83
C ALA A 261 19.85 12.38 7.54
N GLN A 262 20.66 12.28 6.47
CA GLN A 262 21.36 11.05 6.11
C GLN A 262 22.40 10.66 7.16
N ARG A 263 23.21 11.62 7.65
CA ARG A 263 24.21 11.40 8.69
C ARG A 263 23.56 10.95 10.00
N THR A 264 22.45 11.57 10.39
CA THR A 264 21.70 11.21 11.60
C THR A 264 21.15 9.79 11.50
N TYR A 265 20.50 9.44 10.37
CA TYR A 265 20.00 8.08 10.16
C TYR A 265 21.10 7.02 10.31
N LEU A 266 22.26 7.26 9.71
CA LEU A 266 23.39 6.31 9.71
C LEU A 266 24.13 6.25 11.05
N GLY A 267 24.15 7.35 11.80
CA GLY A 267 24.93 7.50 13.04
C GLY A 267 24.13 7.36 14.33
N SER A 268 22.79 7.32 14.26
CA SER A 268 21.95 7.19 15.47
C SER A 268 21.56 5.74 15.76
N THR A 269 21.31 5.48 17.04
CA THR A 269 20.70 4.26 17.53
C THR A 269 19.54 4.63 18.46
N PRO A 270 18.31 4.37 18.05
CA PRO A 270 17.87 3.73 16.80
C PRO A 270 18.12 4.60 15.54
N SER A 271 18.19 3.96 14.35
CA SER A 271 18.33 4.65 13.07
C SER A 271 17.03 5.40 12.73
N VAL A 272 16.94 6.65 13.20
CA VAL A 272 15.80 7.55 12.99
C VAL A 272 16.34 8.94 12.66
N ALA A 273 15.82 9.56 11.60
CA ALA A 273 16.08 10.94 11.24
C ALA A 273 14.78 11.70 11.01
N VAL A 274 14.74 12.95 11.41
CA VAL A 274 13.62 13.87 11.17
C VAL A 274 14.09 14.96 10.22
N LEU A 275 13.30 15.25 9.20
CA LEU A 275 13.57 16.27 8.19
C LEU A 275 12.35 17.17 8.04
N ASP A 276 12.51 18.45 8.39
CA ASP A 276 11.48 19.48 8.17
C ASP A 276 11.59 20.07 6.76
N GLY A 277 10.46 20.45 6.19
CA GLY A 277 10.42 21.01 4.85
C GLY A 277 10.81 20.03 3.75
N LEU A 278 10.31 18.81 3.80
CA LEU A 278 10.58 17.74 2.82
C LEU A 278 10.30 18.16 1.38
N LEU A 279 9.13 18.74 1.16
CA LEU A 279 8.62 19.12 -0.16
C LEU A 279 8.82 20.62 -0.39
N THR A 280 8.92 21.00 -1.68
CA THR A 280 8.70 22.42 -2.04
C THR A 280 7.26 22.82 -1.75
N ASP A 281 7.01 24.12 -1.53
CA ASP A 281 5.66 24.62 -1.25
C ASP A 281 4.67 24.29 -2.38
N GLU A 282 5.12 24.31 -3.63
CA GLU A 282 4.30 23.98 -4.79
C GLU A 282 3.93 22.49 -4.77
N ALA A 283 4.90 21.60 -4.51
CA ALA A 283 4.66 20.17 -4.42
C ALA A 283 3.76 19.79 -3.23
N LEU A 284 3.95 20.45 -2.08
CA LEU A 284 3.12 20.23 -0.89
C LEU A 284 1.65 20.59 -1.16
N ARG A 285 1.42 21.79 -1.71
CA ARG A 285 0.07 22.22 -2.09
C ARG A 285 -0.56 21.30 -3.13
N GLY A 286 0.21 20.89 -4.14
CA GLY A 286 -0.24 19.97 -5.16
C GLY A 286 -0.62 18.60 -4.60
N LEU A 287 0.25 18.02 -3.80
CA LEU A 287 -0.03 16.73 -3.17
C LEU A 287 -1.22 16.78 -2.23
N ARG A 288 -1.34 17.86 -1.43
CA ARG A 288 -2.49 18.05 -0.55
C ARG A 288 -3.78 18.14 -1.35
N ARG A 289 -3.78 18.95 -2.42
CA ARG A 289 -4.93 19.06 -3.33
C ARG A 289 -5.28 17.70 -3.95
N TYR A 290 -4.30 16.94 -4.46
CA TYR A 290 -4.52 15.60 -4.96
C TYR A 290 -5.20 14.68 -3.92
N CYS A 291 -4.76 14.72 -2.66
CA CYS A 291 -5.33 13.92 -1.58
C CYS A 291 -6.73 14.38 -1.14
N LEU A 292 -7.08 15.65 -1.31
CA LEU A 292 -8.41 16.18 -1.01
C LEU A 292 -9.40 15.92 -2.15
N GLU A 293 -8.97 16.08 -3.38
CA GLU A 293 -9.84 16.02 -4.55
C GLU A 293 -10.06 14.59 -5.07
N SER A 294 -9.04 13.72 -5.02
CA SER A 294 -9.14 12.38 -5.63
C SER A 294 -9.94 11.41 -4.77
N THR A 295 -10.96 10.79 -5.37
CA THR A 295 -11.88 9.85 -4.70
C THR A 295 -11.33 8.43 -4.70
N LEU A 296 -10.17 8.24 -4.03
CA LEU A 296 -9.39 7.00 -3.99
C LEU A 296 -9.31 6.35 -2.60
N TRP A 297 -10.00 6.88 -1.58
CA TRP A 297 -9.92 6.44 -0.19
C TRP A 297 -10.80 5.22 0.07
N ASN A 298 -10.34 4.01 -0.31
CA ASN A 298 -11.18 2.81 -0.35
C ASN A 298 -10.88 1.76 0.71
N ASP A 299 -9.71 1.79 1.36
CA ASP A 299 -9.38 0.89 2.46
C ASP A 299 -9.94 1.44 3.78
N ILE A 300 -10.85 0.67 4.38
CA ILE A 300 -11.64 1.10 5.54
C ILE A 300 -11.03 0.51 6.80
N LYS A 301 -10.62 1.38 7.72
CA LYS A 301 -10.06 1.02 9.02
C LYS A 301 -10.80 1.75 10.15
N PRO A 302 -10.75 1.25 11.39
CA PRO A 302 -11.28 1.98 12.53
C PRO A 302 -10.60 3.37 12.65
N GLY A 303 -11.37 4.44 12.43
CA GLY A 303 -10.92 5.82 12.60
C GLY A 303 -10.12 6.43 11.44
N TYR A 304 -9.89 5.72 10.34
CA TYR A 304 -9.19 6.28 9.16
C TYR A 304 -9.51 5.52 7.87
N LEU A 305 -9.22 6.16 6.74
CA LEU A 305 -9.28 5.53 5.43
C LEU A 305 -7.89 5.49 4.80
N GLY A 306 -7.62 4.43 4.04
CA GLY A 306 -6.41 4.23 3.29
C GLY A 306 -6.59 4.32 1.78
N THR A 307 -5.48 4.59 1.09
CA THR A 307 -5.35 4.51 -0.37
C THR A 307 -3.94 4.05 -0.73
N TYR A 308 -3.82 3.20 -1.75
CA TYR A 308 -2.58 2.51 -2.09
C TYR A 308 -2.17 2.73 -3.54
N LEU A 309 -0.88 2.55 -3.81
CA LEU A 309 -0.29 2.69 -5.13
C LEU A 309 -0.92 1.76 -6.19
N ASP A 310 -1.25 0.54 -5.81
CA ASP A 310 -1.90 -0.46 -6.66
C ASP A 310 -3.39 -0.18 -6.90
N GLU A 311 -4.00 0.70 -6.10
CA GLU A 311 -5.35 1.21 -6.30
C GLU A 311 -5.41 2.60 -6.95
N GLY A 312 -4.30 3.06 -7.53
CA GLY A 312 -4.22 4.30 -8.29
C GLY A 312 -3.77 5.53 -7.51
N PHE A 313 -3.29 5.39 -6.27
CA PHE A 313 -2.68 6.49 -5.53
C PHE A 313 -1.28 6.79 -6.08
N ALA A 314 -1.23 7.35 -7.29
CA ALA A 314 -0.04 7.45 -8.12
C ALA A 314 0.04 8.76 -8.92
N SER A 315 -0.13 9.91 -8.25
CA SER A 315 0.10 11.21 -8.92
C SER A 315 1.56 11.36 -9.35
N GLU A 316 1.82 12.20 -10.36
CA GLU A 316 3.19 12.48 -10.81
C GLU A 316 4.05 13.03 -9.67
N ILE A 317 3.49 13.84 -8.76
CA ILE A 317 4.19 14.34 -7.57
C ILE A 317 4.65 13.19 -6.67
N LEU A 318 3.76 12.24 -6.34
CA LEU A 318 4.09 11.09 -5.50
C LEU A 318 5.19 10.22 -6.11
N LEU A 319 5.08 9.94 -7.40
CA LEU A 319 6.07 9.13 -8.10
C LEU A 319 7.43 9.82 -8.15
N ARG A 320 7.46 11.15 -8.35
CA ARG A 320 8.69 11.94 -8.30
C ARG A 320 9.28 12.03 -6.91
N ILE A 321 8.46 12.16 -5.85
CA ILE A 321 8.94 12.06 -4.47
C ILE A 321 9.74 10.78 -4.29
N SER A 322 9.21 9.65 -4.74
CA SER A 322 9.86 8.35 -4.62
C SER A 322 11.21 8.28 -5.36
N THR A 323 11.32 8.85 -6.55
CA THR A 323 12.58 8.86 -7.32
C THR A 323 13.58 9.84 -6.75
N GLU A 324 13.14 11.07 -6.43
CA GLU A 324 14.02 12.12 -5.89
C GLU A 324 14.57 11.76 -4.49
N LEU A 325 13.80 11.03 -3.64
CA LEU A 325 14.30 10.53 -2.35
C LEU A 325 15.52 9.60 -2.52
N ARG A 326 15.52 8.74 -3.53
CA ARG A 326 16.67 7.86 -3.82
C ARG A 326 17.91 8.64 -4.22
N GLU A 327 17.74 9.79 -4.86
CA GLU A 327 18.83 10.70 -5.24
C GLU A 327 19.32 11.52 -4.06
N ARG A 328 18.42 11.98 -3.18
CA ARG A 328 18.75 12.83 -2.03
C ARG A 328 19.32 12.06 -0.84
N LEU A 329 18.96 10.80 -0.68
CA LEU A 329 19.40 9.92 0.40
C LEU A 329 20.17 8.70 -0.14
N PRO A 330 21.24 8.91 -0.93
CA PRO A 330 21.90 7.83 -1.66
C PRO A 330 22.53 6.74 -0.78
N LEU A 331 22.93 7.06 0.46
CA LEU A 331 23.51 6.09 1.38
C LEU A 331 22.45 5.36 2.23
N VAL A 332 21.19 5.77 2.14
CA VAL A 332 20.07 5.18 2.91
C VAL A 332 19.11 4.42 2.01
N ILE A 333 18.77 4.99 0.84
CA ILE A 333 17.66 4.48 0.02
C ILE A 333 18.09 3.98 -1.37
N ARG A 334 19.21 4.42 -1.95
CA ARG A 334 19.57 4.14 -3.37
C ARG A 334 19.46 2.68 -3.75
N ASP A 335 19.97 1.79 -2.91
CA ASP A 335 20.04 0.35 -3.19
C ASP A 335 18.76 -0.40 -2.81
N HIS A 336 17.77 0.34 -2.29
CA HIS A 336 16.47 -0.18 -1.90
C HIS A 336 15.40 0.23 -2.92
N PRO A 337 14.83 -0.71 -3.69
CA PRO A 337 13.69 -0.40 -4.56
C PRO A 337 12.45 -0.04 -3.73
N LEU A 338 11.56 0.81 -4.28
CA LEU A 338 10.29 1.12 -3.65
C LEU A 338 9.43 -0.15 -3.58
N GLN A 339 9.02 -0.57 -2.40
CA GLN A 339 8.17 -1.75 -2.22
C GLN A 339 6.70 -1.39 -2.15
N SER A 340 6.36 -0.28 -1.46
CA SER A 340 4.99 0.13 -1.26
C SER A 340 4.88 1.64 -1.03
N LEU A 341 3.73 2.19 -1.39
CA LEU A 341 3.38 3.60 -1.16
C LEU A 341 1.89 3.69 -0.87
N TRP A 342 1.54 4.39 0.20
CA TRP A 342 0.14 4.62 0.58
C TRP A 342 -0.04 5.93 1.33
N ALA A 343 -1.28 6.32 1.52
CA ALA A 343 -1.64 7.38 2.44
C ALA A 343 -2.81 6.96 3.33
N TYR A 344 -2.84 7.51 4.53
CA TYR A 344 -3.94 7.39 5.47
C TYR A 344 -4.52 8.75 5.82
N LYS A 345 -5.85 8.86 5.84
CA LYS A 345 -6.63 10.04 6.19
C LYS A 345 -7.45 9.74 7.45
N TYR A 346 -7.07 10.37 8.55
CA TYR A 346 -7.63 10.11 9.88
C TYR A 346 -8.81 11.04 10.18
N ASP A 347 -9.80 10.49 10.87
CA ASP A 347 -10.93 11.25 11.39
C ASP A 347 -10.84 11.35 12.92
N SER A 348 -10.39 12.50 13.42
CA SER A 348 -10.23 12.73 14.86
C SER A 348 -11.55 12.83 15.64
N SER A 349 -12.71 12.82 14.98
CA SER A 349 -14.02 12.75 15.63
C SER A 349 -14.38 11.33 16.09
N LEU A 350 -13.70 10.31 15.56
CA LEU A 350 -13.93 8.90 15.89
C LEU A 350 -13.08 8.44 17.08
N PRO A 351 -13.58 7.53 17.92
CA PRO A 351 -12.80 6.96 19.01
C PRO A 351 -11.72 6.01 18.46
N GLY A 352 -10.59 5.88 19.19
CA GLY A 352 -9.53 4.94 18.87
C GLY A 352 -8.74 5.25 17.60
N VAL A 353 -8.68 6.53 17.24
CA VAL A 353 -8.00 6.98 16.00
C VAL A 353 -6.50 6.76 16.10
N GLY A 354 -5.97 6.00 15.18
CA GLY A 354 -4.54 5.75 15.05
C GLY A 354 -4.23 4.29 14.67
N ILE A 355 -3.04 4.07 14.14
CA ILE A 355 -2.54 2.72 13.87
C ILE A 355 -1.90 2.21 15.15
N GLY A 356 -2.23 0.99 15.58
CA GLY A 356 -1.61 0.32 16.72
C GLY A 356 -0.11 0.11 16.51
N VAL A 357 0.60 -0.27 17.57
CA VAL A 357 2.04 -0.51 17.51
C VAL A 357 2.35 -1.69 16.58
N HIS A 358 3.29 -1.47 15.65
CA HIS A 358 3.71 -2.45 14.65
C HIS A 358 5.10 -2.13 14.09
N ALA A 359 5.66 -3.04 13.33
CA ALA A 359 6.81 -2.80 12.45
C ALA A 359 6.44 -3.14 11.01
N ASP A 360 7.16 -2.59 10.04
CA ASP A 360 6.91 -2.79 8.61
C ASP A 360 7.90 -3.78 7.98
N ALA A 361 7.43 -4.52 6.96
CA ALA A 361 8.24 -5.50 6.25
C ALA A 361 9.11 -4.86 5.14
N ALA A 362 9.92 -3.88 5.48
CA ALA A 362 10.82 -3.19 4.56
C ALA A 362 12.19 -2.94 5.19
N ALA A 363 13.12 -2.32 4.47
CA ALA A 363 14.39 -1.88 5.03
C ALA A 363 14.31 -0.46 5.59
N VAL A 364 13.71 0.46 4.83
CA VAL A 364 13.60 1.88 5.21
C VAL A 364 12.16 2.35 5.06
N ASN A 365 11.66 3.03 6.09
CA ASN A 365 10.38 3.72 6.09
C ASN A 365 10.61 5.23 5.98
N VAL A 366 9.87 5.88 5.08
CA VAL A 366 9.76 7.33 4.99
C VAL A 366 8.29 7.70 5.18
N ASN A 367 7.98 8.33 6.31
CA ASN A 367 6.63 8.76 6.67
C ASN A 367 6.60 10.28 6.77
N PHE A 368 5.63 10.96 6.15
CA PHE A 368 5.51 12.41 6.22
C PHE A 368 4.06 12.89 6.23
N TRP A 369 3.84 14.12 6.68
CA TRP A 369 2.52 14.68 6.90
C TRP A 369 2.28 15.92 6.03
N ILE A 370 1.03 16.08 5.55
CA ILE A 370 0.69 17.13 4.58
C ILE A 370 -0.51 18.01 4.98
N THR A 371 -1.19 17.71 6.10
CA THR A 371 -2.24 18.58 6.63
C THR A 371 -1.61 19.81 7.32
N GLU A 372 -2.22 20.97 7.24
CA GLU A 372 -1.68 22.20 7.82
C GLU A 372 -1.56 22.13 9.34
N ASP A 373 -0.54 22.80 9.90
CA ASP A 373 -0.25 22.76 11.34
C ASP A 373 -1.41 23.32 12.18
N GLU A 374 -2.14 24.31 11.64
CA GLU A 374 -3.29 24.95 12.30
C GLU A 374 -4.46 23.97 12.51
N ALA A 375 -4.49 22.87 11.77
CA ALA A 375 -5.49 21.81 11.98
C ALA A 375 -5.19 20.97 13.22
N ASN A 376 -3.92 20.85 13.65
CA ASN A 376 -3.53 20.11 14.84
C ASN A 376 -3.84 20.92 16.11
N LEU A 377 -4.69 20.37 16.98
CA LEU A 377 -5.09 20.99 18.25
C LEU A 377 -4.10 20.74 19.38
N ASP A 378 -3.09 19.88 19.15
CA ASP A 378 -2.10 19.52 20.16
C ASP A 378 -0.71 19.41 19.51
N PRO A 379 0.05 20.52 19.44
CA PRO A 379 1.33 20.61 18.74
C PRO A 379 2.41 19.62 19.25
N GLU A 380 2.29 19.13 20.48
CA GLU A 380 3.24 18.16 21.04
C GLU A 380 2.94 16.70 20.64
N HIS A 381 1.77 16.46 20.05
CA HIS A 381 1.26 15.15 19.68
C HIS A 381 0.84 15.08 18.20
N GLY A 382 0.21 13.98 17.83
CA GLY A 382 -0.35 13.79 16.48
C GLY A 382 0.65 13.31 15.43
N GLY A 383 1.91 13.10 15.81
CA GLY A 383 2.96 12.61 14.93
C GLY A 383 3.16 11.10 15.03
N LEU A 384 4.38 10.69 15.44
CA LEU A 384 4.79 9.28 15.52
C LEU A 384 5.55 9.02 16.82
N LEU A 385 5.33 7.85 17.42
CA LEU A 385 6.18 7.28 18.46
C LEU A 385 6.99 6.14 17.84
N VAL A 386 8.31 6.16 18.02
CA VAL A 386 9.23 5.14 17.52
C VAL A 386 9.99 4.53 18.68
N TYR A 387 9.89 3.22 18.85
CA TYR A 387 10.60 2.48 19.88
C TYR A 387 12.02 2.15 19.43
N ALA A 388 12.99 2.17 20.35
CA ALA A 388 14.37 1.78 20.07
C ALA A 388 14.55 0.25 19.93
N ARG A 389 13.49 -0.46 19.64
CA ARG A 389 13.44 -1.92 19.52
C ARG A 389 13.00 -2.34 18.13
N LYS A 390 13.77 -3.24 17.53
CA LYS A 390 13.44 -3.87 16.27
C LYS A 390 12.62 -5.13 16.48
N ALA A 391 11.75 -5.43 15.53
CA ALA A 391 11.04 -6.69 15.50
C ALA A 391 12.02 -7.88 15.43
N PRO A 392 11.89 -8.90 16.27
CA PRO A 392 12.74 -10.08 16.22
C PRO A 392 12.74 -10.75 14.85
N LYS A 393 13.91 -11.21 14.40
CA LYS A 393 14.07 -11.77 13.05
C LYS A 393 13.30 -13.07 12.81
N ASP A 394 13.00 -13.81 13.87
CA ASP A 394 12.22 -15.04 13.87
C ASP A 394 10.70 -14.82 13.95
N TRP A 395 10.25 -13.55 14.12
CA TRP A 395 8.83 -13.24 14.14
C TRP A 395 8.25 -13.25 12.73
N THR A 396 7.07 -13.86 12.59
CA THR A 396 6.28 -13.80 11.36
C THR A 396 5.72 -12.40 11.13
N PHE A 397 5.33 -12.07 9.90
CA PHE A 397 4.70 -10.79 9.57
C PHE A 397 3.51 -10.49 10.50
N SER A 398 2.60 -11.45 10.67
CA SER A 398 1.44 -11.28 11.56
C SER A 398 1.87 -10.95 12.99
N LYS A 399 2.93 -11.59 13.49
CA LYS A 399 3.38 -11.38 14.87
C LYS A 399 3.97 -9.99 15.11
N PHE A 400 4.72 -9.42 14.15
CA PHE A 400 5.31 -8.09 14.35
C PHE A 400 4.44 -6.95 13.80
N ASN A 401 3.35 -7.26 13.08
CA ASN A 401 2.52 -6.23 12.46
C ASN A 401 1.09 -6.16 13.02
N THR A 402 0.52 -7.28 13.48
CA THR A 402 -0.88 -7.33 13.93
C THR A 402 -1.12 -7.95 15.30
N ASP A 403 -0.15 -8.65 15.87
CA ASP A 403 -0.27 -9.26 17.21
C ASP A 403 0.17 -8.25 18.30
N TRP A 404 -0.73 -7.33 18.59
CA TRP A 404 -0.46 -6.21 19.50
C TRP A 404 -0.12 -6.66 20.92
N GLU A 405 -0.71 -7.75 21.43
CA GLU A 405 -0.41 -8.28 22.76
C GLU A 405 1.05 -8.70 22.84
N SER A 406 1.52 -9.56 21.92
CA SER A 406 2.92 -9.98 21.87
C SER A 406 3.89 -8.82 21.66
N ILE A 407 3.51 -7.79 20.89
CA ILE A 407 4.35 -6.62 20.64
C ILE A 407 4.46 -5.77 21.92
N ILE A 408 3.33 -5.51 22.60
CA ILE A 408 3.32 -4.71 23.85
C ILE A 408 4.14 -5.41 24.93
N ASP A 409 3.91 -6.71 25.18
CA ASP A 409 4.68 -7.50 26.13
C ASP A 409 6.19 -7.43 25.85
N PHE A 410 6.57 -7.53 24.57
CA PHE A 410 7.97 -7.44 24.15
C PHE A 410 8.58 -6.07 24.40
N LEU A 411 7.83 -4.98 24.21
CA LEU A 411 8.30 -3.61 24.41
C LEU A 411 8.34 -3.24 25.90
N GLU A 412 7.33 -3.67 26.69
CA GLU A 412 7.29 -3.42 28.13
C GLU A 412 8.42 -4.11 28.88
N ALA A 413 8.84 -5.29 28.44
CA ALA A 413 9.98 -6.00 29.02
C ALA A 413 11.32 -5.20 28.93
N ASP A 414 11.41 -4.23 28.02
CA ASP A 414 12.59 -3.37 27.85
C ASP A 414 12.52 -2.09 28.70
N GLY A 415 11.32 -1.63 29.05
CA GLY A 415 11.09 -0.46 29.91
C GLY A 415 11.54 0.88 29.34
N GLN A 416 11.90 0.94 28.04
CA GLN A 416 12.33 2.18 27.40
C GLN A 416 11.14 2.94 26.81
N ALA A 417 11.07 4.25 27.09
CA ALA A 417 10.08 5.11 26.47
C ALA A 417 10.38 5.29 24.95
N PRO A 418 9.34 5.34 24.10
CA PRO A 418 9.54 5.62 22.69
C PRO A 418 10.02 7.05 22.43
N LEU A 419 10.75 7.24 21.34
CA LEU A 419 11.07 8.56 20.81
C LEU A 419 9.76 9.17 20.26
N ARG A 420 9.33 10.28 20.85
CA ARG A 420 8.19 11.05 20.34
C ARG A 420 8.66 12.04 19.28
N ILE A 421 8.00 12.01 18.13
CA ILE A 421 8.21 12.94 17.03
C ILE A 421 6.89 13.69 16.82
N PRO A 422 6.79 14.95 17.30
CA PRO A 422 5.56 15.74 17.18
C PRO A 422 5.18 15.96 15.71
N TYR A 423 3.88 16.06 15.47
CA TYR A 423 3.35 16.42 14.16
C TYR A 423 3.87 17.79 13.71
N ARG A 424 4.22 17.89 12.44
CA ARG A 424 4.41 19.14 11.72
C ARG A 424 4.12 18.93 10.25
N ALA A 425 3.40 19.85 9.63
CA ALA A 425 3.19 19.83 8.18
C ALA A 425 4.53 19.85 7.45
N ASN A 426 4.66 19.04 6.39
CA ASN A 426 5.88 18.91 5.59
C ASN A 426 7.10 18.36 6.35
N ARG A 427 6.90 17.71 7.48
CA ARG A 427 7.93 16.95 8.22
C ARG A 427 7.95 15.52 7.76
N ALA A 428 9.14 14.98 7.48
CA ALA A 428 9.37 13.57 7.24
C ALA A 428 10.12 12.92 8.42
N VAL A 429 9.75 11.67 8.68
CA VAL A 429 10.47 10.75 9.58
C VAL A 429 11.02 9.61 8.73
N ILE A 430 12.34 9.45 8.74
CA ILE A 430 13.05 8.42 7.99
C ILE A 430 13.63 7.46 9.03
N PHE A 431 13.23 6.20 8.98
CA PHE A 431 13.65 5.25 10.01
C PHE A 431 13.77 3.81 9.47
N ASP A 432 14.51 2.99 10.20
CA ASP A 432 14.62 1.56 9.93
C ASP A 432 13.25 0.90 10.14
N SER A 433 12.71 0.27 9.10
CA SER A 433 11.35 -0.29 9.10
C SER A 433 11.13 -1.40 10.13
N ASP A 434 12.20 -2.06 10.62
CA ASP A 434 12.12 -3.06 11.68
C ASP A 434 11.80 -2.45 13.06
N LEU A 435 11.93 -1.12 13.23
CA LEU A 435 11.61 -0.46 14.48
C LEU A 435 10.10 -0.45 14.72
N PHE A 436 9.69 -0.88 15.92
CA PHE A 436 8.30 -0.73 16.32
C PHE A 436 7.91 0.73 16.41
N HIS A 437 6.75 1.04 15.84
CA HIS A 437 6.23 2.41 15.84
C HIS A 437 4.71 2.43 15.92
N VAL A 438 4.16 3.57 16.34
CA VAL A 438 2.72 3.77 16.50
C VAL A 438 2.35 5.23 16.23
N THR A 439 1.15 5.47 15.70
CA THR A 439 0.63 6.83 15.57
C THR A 439 0.46 7.46 16.96
N ASP A 440 1.10 8.60 17.21
CA ASP A 440 0.89 9.37 18.44
C ASP A 440 -0.49 10.05 18.39
N ALA A 441 -1.26 9.98 19.47
CA ALA A 441 -2.68 10.34 19.56
C ALA A 441 -3.05 11.63 18.77
N PRO A 442 -3.64 11.54 17.57
CA PRO A 442 -3.93 12.70 16.75
C PRO A 442 -5.17 13.44 17.26
N ARG A 443 -5.07 14.75 17.44
CA ARG A 443 -6.18 15.62 17.80
C ARG A 443 -6.27 16.77 16.81
N PHE A 444 -7.07 16.57 15.76
CA PHE A 444 -7.22 17.54 14.68
C PHE A 444 -8.60 18.20 14.72
N ARG A 445 -8.71 19.39 14.19
CA ARG A 445 -9.99 20.08 13.99
C ARG A 445 -10.94 19.22 13.18
N THR A 446 -12.22 19.31 13.47
CA THR A 446 -13.26 18.68 12.66
C THR A 446 -13.36 19.31 11.26
N GLY A 447 -13.96 18.56 10.32
CA GLY A 447 -14.17 18.96 8.94
C GLY A 447 -13.14 18.37 7.98
N TYR A 448 -13.58 18.15 6.75
CA TYR A 448 -12.89 17.37 5.72
C TYR A 448 -11.44 17.78 5.48
N VAL A 449 -11.19 19.09 5.31
CA VAL A 449 -9.86 19.64 4.99
C VAL A 449 -8.85 19.57 6.16
N ASN A 450 -9.36 19.37 7.38
CA ASN A 450 -8.55 19.30 8.60
C ASN A 450 -8.15 17.87 8.97
N ARG A 451 -8.68 16.86 8.27
CA ARG A 451 -8.32 15.47 8.52
C ARG A 451 -6.81 15.27 8.37
N ARG A 452 -6.18 14.64 9.35
CA ARG A 452 -4.75 14.36 9.31
C ARG A 452 -4.43 13.39 8.17
N ILE A 453 -3.53 13.77 7.27
CA ILE A 453 -3.07 12.92 6.18
C ILE A 453 -1.58 12.65 6.38
N ASN A 454 -1.21 11.37 6.40
CA ASN A 454 0.17 10.94 6.26
C ASN A 454 0.36 10.14 4.98
N VAL A 455 1.56 10.23 4.44
CA VAL A 455 2.02 9.46 3.29
C VAL A 455 3.21 8.63 3.74
N THR A 456 3.23 7.37 3.37
CA THR A 456 4.28 6.42 3.72
C THR A 456 4.86 5.78 2.46
N LEU A 457 6.19 5.72 2.39
CA LEU A 457 6.93 4.99 1.36
C LEU A 457 7.82 3.95 2.04
N LEU A 458 7.74 2.72 1.59
CA LEU A 458 8.61 1.64 2.04
C LEU A 458 9.62 1.28 0.96
N TYR A 459 10.88 1.22 1.36
CA TYR A 459 11.98 0.89 0.46
C TYR A 459 12.72 -0.36 0.92
N GLY A 460 13.11 -1.20 -0.06
CA GLY A 460 13.85 -2.44 0.18
C GLY A 460 13.05 -3.50 0.91
N GLN A 461 13.69 -4.62 1.13
CA GLN A 461 13.09 -5.74 1.86
C GLN A 461 13.68 -5.84 3.27
N ARG A 462 12.89 -6.30 4.22
CA ARG A 462 13.37 -6.71 5.53
C ARG A 462 14.38 -7.84 5.35
N VAL A 463 15.59 -7.66 5.85
CA VAL A 463 16.61 -8.72 5.83
C VAL A 463 16.35 -9.66 7.01
N ALA A 464 16.01 -10.91 6.69
CA ALA A 464 15.76 -11.97 7.67
C ALA A 464 17.06 -12.41 8.38
#